data_28deec782d36a457ec55f5178b4bfc88
#
_entry.id   28deec782d36a457ec55f5178b4bfc88
#
_cell.length_a   1.000
_cell.length_b   1.000
_cell.length_c   1.000
_cell.angle_alpha   90.00
_cell.angle_beta   90.00
_cell.angle_gamma   90.00
#
_symmetry.space_group_name_H-M   'P 1'
#
loop_
_entity.id
_entity.type
_entity.pdbx_description
1 polymer ?
#
loop_
_entity_poly.entity_id
_entity_poly.type
_entity_poly.pdbx_seq_one_letter_code
_entity_poly.pdbx_strand_id
1 'polypeptide(L)'
;MLNIRPAQPEDAAEIARLNLLFNEVEAPPEQYAVRLADARRVDLPILAEVDGRVVGLANLRLAPSLFYLEPYAELSELFVEETYRHQGIGQALVQYAENIAREAGADEIIILTGFYNDIAQRLYFFQGYKILDLALSKNLKGGS
;
A
#
# COMPACT_ATOMS: atom_id res chain seq x y z
N MET A 1 6.24 15.50 14.28
CA MET A 1 5.03 15.79 13.50
C MET A 1 4.89 14.81 12.35
N LEU A 2 3.72 14.26 12.21
CA LEU A 2 3.41 13.29 11.15
C LEU A 2 3.17 14.00 9.82
N ASN A 3 3.83 13.51 8.77
CA ASN A 3 3.61 13.95 7.40
C ASN A 3 3.36 12.75 6.50
N ILE A 4 2.27 12.78 5.74
CA ILE A 4 1.93 11.74 4.76
C ILE A 4 2.13 12.33 3.37
N ARG A 5 2.87 11.64 2.53
CA ARG A 5 3.16 12.12 1.17
C ARG A 5 3.40 11.00 0.18
N PRO A 6 3.22 11.26 -1.13
CA PRO A 6 3.62 10.30 -2.15
C PRO A 6 5.13 10.08 -2.16
N ALA A 7 5.55 8.87 -2.50
CA ALA A 7 6.97 8.58 -2.68
C ALA A 7 7.49 9.16 -3.99
N GLN A 8 8.76 9.53 -3.97
CA GLN A 8 9.51 10.02 -5.13
C GLN A 8 10.67 9.06 -5.41
N PRO A 9 11.31 9.11 -6.60
CA PRO A 9 12.47 8.24 -6.88
C PRO A 9 13.59 8.36 -5.84
N GLU A 10 13.74 9.53 -5.20
CA GLU A 10 14.72 9.75 -4.14
C GLU A 10 14.44 8.93 -2.88
N ASP A 11 13.23 8.41 -2.75
CA ASP A 11 12.83 7.59 -1.60
C ASP A 11 13.16 6.10 -1.78
N ALA A 12 13.81 5.73 -2.87
CA ALA A 12 14.06 4.33 -3.23
C ALA A 12 14.76 3.54 -2.12
N ALA A 13 15.75 4.14 -1.45
CA ALA A 13 16.48 3.46 -0.38
C ALA A 13 15.57 3.13 0.81
N GLU A 14 14.68 4.07 1.18
CA GLU A 14 13.73 3.83 2.27
C GLU A 14 12.68 2.80 1.91
N ILE A 15 12.21 2.81 0.67
CA ILE A 15 11.27 1.79 0.20
C ILE A 15 11.93 0.42 0.21
N ALA A 16 13.18 0.32 -0.25
CA ALA A 16 13.93 -0.92 -0.21
C ALA A 16 14.09 -1.44 1.21
N ARG A 17 14.41 -0.55 2.15
CA ARG A 17 14.56 -0.88 3.57
C ARG A 17 13.24 -1.43 4.15
N LEU A 18 12.14 -0.73 3.93
CA LEU A 18 10.84 -1.14 4.45
C LEU A 18 10.35 -2.44 3.80
N ASN A 19 10.57 -2.61 2.50
CA ASN A 19 10.16 -3.83 1.81
C ASN A 19 10.96 -5.05 2.28
N LEU A 20 12.23 -4.87 2.59
CA LEU A 20 13.02 -5.93 3.20
C LEU A 20 12.51 -6.27 4.60
N LEU A 21 12.24 -5.24 5.41
CA LEU A 21 11.76 -5.41 6.78
C LEU A 21 10.41 -6.13 6.82
N PHE A 22 9.51 -5.82 5.89
CA PHE A 22 8.13 -6.30 5.89
C PHE A 22 7.83 -7.53 5.11
N ASN A 23 8.31 -7.50 3.84
CA ASN A 23 8.01 -8.55 2.87
C ASN A 23 9.18 -9.49 2.67
N GLU A 24 10.29 -9.23 3.37
CA GLU A 24 11.51 -10.04 3.26
C GLU A 24 12.01 -10.10 1.81
N VAL A 25 11.76 -9.03 1.05
CA VAL A 25 12.24 -8.90 -0.33
C VAL A 25 13.51 -8.08 -0.32
N GLU A 26 14.61 -8.68 -0.78
CA GLU A 26 15.88 -7.99 -0.91
C GLU A 26 16.09 -7.59 -2.37
N ALA A 27 16.19 -6.30 -2.63
CA ALA A 27 16.43 -5.76 -3.95
C ALA A 27 17.18 -4.44 -3.82
N PRO A 28 18.04 -4.09 -4.80
CA PRO A 28 18.80 -2.84 -4.73
C PRO A 28 17.89 -1.62 -4.88
N PRO A 29 18.20 -0.51 -4.19
CA PRO A 29 17.40 0.72 -4.32
C PRO A 29 17.21 1.19 -5.76
N GLU A 30 18.19 1.00 -6.62
CA GLU A 30 18.12 1.42 -8.03
C GLU A 30 16.94 0.79 -8.76
N GLN A 31 16.58 -0.44 -8.40
CA GLN A 31 15.44 -1.11 -9.01
C GLN A 31 14.13 -0.39 -8.66
N TYR A 32 14.00 0.07 -7.41
CA TYR A 32 12.83 0.84 -7.00
C TYR A 32 12.81 2.22 -7.66
N ALA A 33 13.97 2.87 -7.75
CA ALA A 33 14.07 4.19 -8.38
C ALA A 33 13.61 4.15 -9.85
N VAL A 34 14.05 3.14 -10.60
CA VAL A 34 13.66 2.96 -12.01
C VAL A 34 12.15 2.77 -12.12
N ARG A 35 11.56 1.93 -11.27
CA ARG A 35 10.13 1.66 -11.28
C ARG A 35 9.32 2.89 -10.88
N LEU A 36 9.79 3.64 -9.89
CA LEU A 36 9.11 4.86 -9.45
C LEU A 36 9.12 5.94 -10.54
N ALA A 37 10.15 5.97 -11.37
CA ALA A 37 10.27 6.93 -12.47
C ALA A 37 9.42 6.54 -13.69
N ASP A 38 8.91 5.31 -13.75
CA ASP A 38 8.10 4.86 -14.90
C ASP A 38 6.69 5.44 -14.78
N ALA A 39 6.32 6.31 -15.73
CA ALA A 39 5.02 6.95 -15.75
C ALA A 39 3.85 5.98 -15.99
N ARG A 40 4.15 4.76 -16.45
CA ARG A 40 3.13 3.74 -16.70
C ARG A 40 2.84 2.87 -15.47
N ARG A 41 3.56 3.10 -14.38
CA ARG A 41 3.36 2.28 -13.18
C ARG A 41 1.94 2.43 -12.65
N VAL A 42 1.42 1.37 -12.07
CA VAL A 42 0.13 1.38 -11.38
C VAL A 42 0.30 1.49 -9.86
N ASP A 43 1.50 1.23 -9.34
CA ASP A 43 1.80 1.34 -7.92
C ASP A 43 2.10 2.78 -7.53
N LEU A 44 1.39 3.26 -6.51
CA LEU A 44 1.55 4.60 -5.95
C LEU A 44 1.90 4.47 -4.48
N PRO A 45 3.20 4.34 -4.14
CA PRO A 45 3.61 4.25 -2.75
C PRO A 45 3.40 5.58 -2.03
N ILE A 46 2.94 5.48 -0.79
CA ILE A 46 2.66 6.61 0.09
C ILE A 46 3.48 6.40 1.35
N LEU A 47 4.21 7.44 1.76
CA LEU A 47 5.10 7.35 2.90
C LEU A 47 4.57 8.15 4.08
N ALA A 48 4.78 7.63 5.27
CA ALA A 48 4.53 8.35 6.53
C ALA A 48 5.87 8.72 7.14
N GLU A 49 6.05 10.01 7.43
CA GLU A 49 7.24 10.53 8.09
C GLU A 49 6.87 11.07 9.46
N VAL A 50 7.70 10.79 10.44
CA VAL A 50 7.64 11.43 11.74
C VAL A 50 8.98 12.14 11.96
N ASP A 51 8.93 13.47 12.09
CA ASP A 51 10.12 14.31 12.27
C ASP A 51 11.20 14.04 11.22
N GLY A 52 10.78 13.89 9.96
CA GLY A 52 11.67 13.67 8.82
C GLY A 52 12.14 12.24 8.61
N ARG A 53 11.75 11.32 9.48
CA ARG A 53 12.09 9.90 9.35
C ARG A 53 10.91 9.12 8.77
N VAL A 54 11.17 8.34 7.73
CA VAL A 54 10.14 7.46 7.13
C VAL A 54 9.91 6.27 8.07
N VAL A 55 8.67 6.12 8.53
CA VAL A 55 8.29 5.09 9.52
C VAL A 55 7.14 4.21 9.06
N GLY A 56 6.55 4.51 7.92
CA GLY A 56 5.45 3.72 7.40
C GLY A 56 5.26 3.89 5.90
N LEU A 57 4.55 2.93 5.34
CA LEU A 57 4.31 2.84 3.90
C LEU A 57 2.93 2.28 3.65
N ALA A 58 2.22 2.85 2.69
CA ALA A 58 1.07 2.22 2.06
C ALA A 58 1.32 2.19 0.55
N ASN A 59 0.74 1.24 -0.14
CA ASN A 59 0.77 1.25 -1.60
C ASN A 59 -0.65 1.18 -2.14
N LEU A 60 -0.98 2.12 -3.00
CA LEU A 60 -2.22 2.12 -3.75
C LEU A 60 -1.92 1.66 -5.17
N ARG A 61 -2.56 0.58 -5.59
CA ARG A 61 -2.54 0.16 -7.00
C ARG A 61 -3.75 0.76 -7.67
N LEU A 62 -3.51 1.57 -8.69
CA LEU A 62 -4.56 2.30 -9.39
C LEU A 62 -4.39 2.06 -10.89
N ALA A 63 -5.35 1.39 -11.49
CA ALA A 63 -5.24 0.98 -12.89
C ALA A 63 -6.54 1.27 -13.65
N PRO A 64 -6.45 1.83 -14.87
CA PRO A 64 -7.63 1.97 -15.70
C PRO A 64 -8.21 0.61 -16.05
N SER A 65 -9.53 0.55 -16.18
CA SER A 65 -10.22 -0.69 -16.59
C SER A 65 -10.61 -0.59 -18.06
N LEU A 66 -10.50 -1.70 -18.77
CA LEU A 66 -11.05 -1.80 -20.12
C LEU A 66 -12.59 -1.94 -20.08
N PHE A 67 -13.11 -2.53 -19.00
CA PHE A 67 -14.52 -2.94 -18.94
C PHE A 67 -15.41 -2.03 -18.10
N TYR A 68 -14.83 -1.19 -17.26
CA TYR A 68 -15.58 -0.29 -16.38
C TYR A 68 -15.07 1.14 -16.54
N LEU A 69 -15.95 2.09 -16.31
CA LEU A 69 -15.59 3.52 -16.39
C LEU A 69 -14.66 3.91 -15.24
N GLU A 70 -14.87 3.29 -14.08
CA GLU A 70 -14.09 3.56 -12.88
C GLU A 70 -12.78 2.77 -12.89
N PRO A 71 -11.67 3.35 -12.44
CA PRO A 71 -10.43 2.60 -12.30
C PRO A 71 -10.50 1.57 -11.17
N TYR A 72 -9.68 0.55 -11.27
CA TYR A 72 -9.45 -0.42 -10.21
C TYR A 72 -8.53 0.20 -9.17
N ALA A 73 -8.90 0.11 -7.90
CA ALA A 73 -8.09 0.61 -6.80
C ALA A 73 -7.92 -0.48 -5.73
N GLU A 74 -6.68 -0.72 -5.36
CA GLU A 74 -6.33 -1.73 -4.35
C GLU A 74 -5.28 -1.17 -3.40
N LEU A 75 -5.54 -1.26 -2.10
CA LEU A 75 -4.51 -1.03 -1.09
C LEU A 75 -3.74 -2.34 -0.92
N SER A 76 -2.56 -2.43 -1.54
CA SER A 76 -1.81 -3.67 -1.63
C SER A 76 -0.78 -3.85 -0.52
N GLU A 77 -0.32 -2.74 0.09
CA GLU A 77 0.62 -2.76 1.19
C GLU A 77 0.20 -1.74 2.23
N LEU A 78 0.33 -2.10 3.49
CA LEU A 78 0.16 -1.17 4.60
C LEU A 78 1.09 -1.56 5.73
N PHE A 79 1.94 -0.62 6.14
CA PHE A 79 2.98 -0.94 7.10
C PHE A 79 3.39 0.26 7.95
N VAL A 80 3.56 0.02 9.23
CA VAL A 80 4.10 0.98 10.19
C VAL A 80 5.13 0.27 11.06
N GLU A 81 6.32 0.84 11.19
CA GLU A 81 7.36 0.28 12.06
C GLU A 81 6.84 0.12 13.49
N GLU A 82 7.26 -0.94 14.14
CA GLU A 82 6.70 -1.38 15.42
C GLU A 82 6.67 -0.28 16.49
N THR A 83 7.76 0.48 16.60
CA THR A 83 7.87 1.53 17.63
C THR A 83 6.95 2.72 17.38
N TYR A 84 6.37 2.82 16.17
CA TYR A 84 5.48 3.91 15.79
C TYR A 84 4.01 3.48 15.67
N ARG A 85 3.69 2.23 16.02
CA ARG A 85 2.32 1.73 15.97
C ARG A 85 1.48 2.31 17.10
N HIS A 86 0.15 2.18 16.95
CA HIS A 86 -0.85 2.65 17.93
C HIS A 86 -0.88 4.18 18.08
N GLN A 87 -0.47 4.90 17.03
CA GLN A 87 -0.46 6.37 17.02
C GLN A 87 -1.31 6.94 15.87
N GLY A 88 -2.11 6.10 15.21
CA GLY A 88 -2.99 6.53 14.11
C GLY A 88 -2.30 6.67 12.77
N ILE A 89 -1.05 6.25 12.62
CA ILE A 89 -0.30 6.40 11.36
C ILE A 89 -0.89 5.51 10.26
N GLY A 90 -1.20 4.25 10.58
CA GLY A 90 -1.82 3.34 9.61
C GLY A 90 -3.15 3.87 9.10
N GLN A 91 -3.98 4.40 10.00
CA GLN A 91 -5.25 5.01 9.63
C GLN A 91 -5.05 6.22 8.71
N ALA A 92 -4.06 7.06 9.01
CA ALA A 92 -3.75 8.22 8.18
C ALA A 92 -3.28 7.81 6.77
N LEU A 93 -2.47 6.75 6.68
CA LEU A 93 -2.04 6.20 5.38
C LEU A 93 -3.21 5.69 4.57
N VAL A 94 -4.13 4.94 5.20
CA VAL A 94 -5.32 4.42 4.52
C VAL A 94 -6.19 5.57 4.01
N GLN A 95 -6.43 6.58 4.85
CA GLN A 95 -7.23 7.74 4.46
C GLN A 95 -6.62 8.49 3.28
N TYR A 96 -5.31 8.63 3.27
CA TYR A 96 -4.61 9.30 2.17
C TYR A 96 -4.78 8.50 0.86
N ALA A 97 -4.64 7.19 0.92
CA ALA A 97 -4.85 6.31 -0.23
C ALA A 97 -6.30 6.40 -0.75
N GLU A 98 -7.26 6.40 0.16
CA GLU A 98 -8.68 6.55 -0.19
C GLU A 98 -8.94 7.86 -0.91
N ASN A 99 -8.32 8.94 -0.46
CA ASN A 99 -8.49 10.25 -1.10
C ASN A 99 -7.94 10.26 -2.53
N ILE A 100 -6.77 9.65 -2.75
CA ILE A 100 -6.21 9.52 -4.10
C ILE A 100 -7.13 8.70 -4.99
N ALA A 101 -7.61 7.58 -4.50
CA ALA A 101 -8.51 6.70 -5.26
C ALA A 101 -9.81 7.43 -5.62
N ARG A 102 -10.37 8.16 -4.67
CA ARG A 102 -11.60 8.92 -4.87
C ARG A 102 -11.41 10.03 -5.90
N GLU A 103 -10.31 10.77 -5.83
CA GLU A 103 -9.99 11.83 -6.80
C GLU A 103 -9.76 11.28 -8.20
N ALA A 104 -9.28 10.04 -8.32
CA ALA A 104 -9.11 9.37 -9.60
C ALA A 104 -10.41 8.80 -10.16
N GLY A 105 -11.51 8.87 -9.44
CA GLY A 105 -12.80 8.38 -9.88
C GLY A 105 -13.12 6.94 -9.51
N ALA A 106 -12.33 6.33 -8.63
CA ALA A 106 -12.63 4.98 -8.15
C ALA A 106 -13.89 4.97 -7.29
N ASP A 107 -14.74 3.97 -7.49
CA ASP A 107 -15.97 3.79 -6.71
C ASP A 107 -15.72 3.04 -5.42
N GLU A 108 -14.69 2.19 -5.42
CA GLU A 108 -14.35 1.40 -4.24
C GLU A 108 -12.84 1.18 -4.19
N ILE A 109 -12.36 0.78 -3.02
CA ILE A 109 -10.98 0.38 -2.81
C ILE A 109 -10.99 -1.01 -2.20
N ILE A 110 -10.17 -1.91 -2.72
CA ILE A 110 -10.11 -3.30 -2.31
C ILE A 110 -8.85 -3.50 -1.47
N ILE A 111 -8.96 -4.29 -0.42
CA ILE A 111 -7.82 -4.70 0.40
C ILE A 111 -7.80 -6.22 0.46
N LEU A 112 -6.64 -6.81 0.17
CA LEU A 112 -6.41 -8.23 0.39
C LEU A 112 -5.59 -8.38 1.67
N THR A 113 -6.19 -8.96 2.70
CA THR A 113 -5.54 -9.18 3.98
C THR A 113 -5.54 -10.67 4.30
N GLY A 114 -4.49 -11.12 5.01
CA GLY A 114 -4.38 -12.53 5.40
C GLY A 114 -5.57 -12.97 6.23
N PHE A 115 -6.05 -14.19 6.00
CA PHE A 115 -7.23 -14.73 6.64
C PHE A 115 -7.11 -14.74 8.18
N TYR A 116 -5.90 -14.92 8.70
CA TYR A 116 -5.63 -14.96 10.14
C TYR A 116 -5.06 -13.66 10.70
N ASN A 117 -5.02 -12.58 9.90
CA ASN A 117 -4.50 -11.30 10.37
C ASN A 117 -5.59 -10.48 11.04
N ASP A 118 -5.97 -10.89 12.25
CA ASP A 118 -7.07 -10.28 12.99
C ASP A 118 -6.85 -8.80 13.31
N ILE A 119 -5.60 -8.42 13.59
CA ILE A 119 -5.26 -7.04 13.94
C ILE A 119 -5.52 -6.12 12.74
N ALA A 120 -5.03 -6.50 11.56
CA ALA A 120 -5.24 -5.72 10.33
C ALA A 120 -6.73 -5.67 9.98
N GLN A 121 -7.44 -6.80 10.08
CA GLN A 121 -8.87 -6.86 9.78
C GLN A 121 -9.67 -5.92 10.68
N ARG A 122 -9.35 -5.86 11.97
CA ARG A 122 -10.02 -4.94 12.91
C ARG A 122 -9.80 -3.48 12.51
N LEU A 123 -8.58 -3.12 12.11
CA LEU A 123 -8.28 -1.78 11.63
C LEU A 123 -9.16 -1.42 10.44
N TYR A 124 -9.25 -2.33 9.47
CA TYR A 124 -10.04 -2.09 8.27
C TYR A 124 -11.53 -2.04 8.56
N PHE A 125 -12.06 -2.96 9.38
CA PHE A 125 -13.49 -2.94 9.76
C PHE A 125 -13.85 -1.65 10.50
N PHE A 126 -12.96 -1.17 11.37
CA PHE A 126 -13.15 0.08 12.06
C PHE A 126 -13.26 1.26 11.10
N GLN A 127 -12.53 1.21 9.98
CA GLN A 127 -12.56 2.25 8.96
C GLN A 127 -13.67 2.06 7.91
N GLY A 128 -14.55 1.11 8.10
CA GLY A 128 -15.72 0.91 7.23
C GLY A 128 -15.55 -0.14 6.14
N TYR A 129 -14.44 -0.85 6.12
CA TYR A 129 -14.25 -1.97 5.18
C TYR A 129 -15.09 -3.16 5.61
N LYS A 130 -15.54 -3.93 4.64
CA LYS A 130 -16.32 -5.15 4.87
C LYS A 130 -15.92 -6.21 3.86
N ILE A 131 -16.15 -7.46 4.24
CA ILE A 131 -15.86 -8.59 3.36
C ILE A 131 -16.78 -8.52 2.15
N LEU A 132 -16.19 -8.55 0.96
CA LEU A 132 -16.94 -8.47 -0.30
C LEU A 132 -16.87 -9.77 -1.09
N ASP A 133 -15.66 -10.27 -1.34
CA ASP A 133 -15.42 -11.40 -2.21
C ASP A 133 -14.38 -12.35 -1.63
N LEU A 134 -14.26 -13.54 -2.25
CA LEU A 134 -13.19 -14.48 -1.95
C LEU A 134 -12.02 -14.22 -2.89
N ALA A 135 -10.80 -14.25 -2.34
CA ALA A 135 -9.58 -14.28 -3.13
C ALA A 135 -9.12 -15.73 -3.25
N LEU A 136 -8.92 -16.19 -4.47
CA LEU A 136 -8.42 -17.54 -4.76
C LEU A 136 -7.04 -17.43 -5.37
N SER A 137 -6.11 -18.28 -4.93
CA SER A 137 -4.76 -18.29 -5.46
C SER A 137 -4.34 -19.70 -5.85
N LYS A 138 -3.41 -19.79 -6.82
CA LYS A 138 -2.82 -21.04 -7.24
C LYS A 138 -1.35 -20.83 -7.51
N ASN A 139 -0.52 -21.73 -7.01
CA ASN A 139 0.91 -21.69 -7.30
C ASN A 139 1.13 -22.13 -8.76
N LEU A 140 1.67 -21.24 -9.58
CA LEU A 140 1.91 -21.51 -11.00
C LEU A 140 3.28 -22.13 -11.28
N LYS A 141 4.12 -22.26 -10.25
CA LYS A 141 5.47 -22.86 -10.38
C LYS A 141 5.48 -24.35 -10.10
N GLY A 142 4.32 -25.00 -10.06
CA GLY A 142 4.22 -26.46 -9.89
C GLY A 142 4.22 -26.93 -8.45
N GLY A 143 4.09 -26.06 -7.46
CA GLY A 143 3.86 -26.40 -6.06
C GLY A 143 2.38 -26.55 -5.76
N SER A 144 2.04 -27.32 -4.72
CA SER A 144 0.65 -27.49 -4.27
C SER A 144 0.21 -26.36 -3.33
#